data_c6ac481230e1ef6818b0554ea0e80dcb
#
_entry.id   c6ac481230e1ef6818b0554ea0e80dcb
#
_cell.length_a   1.000
_cell.length_b   1.000
_cell.length_c   1.000
_cell.angle_alpha   90.00
_cell.angle_beta   90.00
_cell.angle_gamma   90.00
#
_symmetry.space_group_name_H-M   'P 1'
#
loop_
_entity.id
_entity.type
_entity.pdbx_description
1 polymer ?
#
loop_
_entity_poly.entity_id
_entity_poly.type
_entity_poly.pdbx_seq_one_letter_code
_entity_poly.pdbx_strand_id
1 'polypeptide(L)'
;MGGCGAALCLITAMLLKARKSNNRKLAKVAGISVLFNINEIVIFGFPVIFNPLMLLPFLLVPLVLTLTSAFAMQLQLVPLPTHFVEWTVPILMSGYEACGSVSGSLLQLFNLILGTLLYIPFIRLSENQQSEEFETAVRTMETDMAEGEANGALPDFLDDHYLYHFPAKTLAMDLKNAMQRNQIHMHYQIQRDNAEHIHGAEALLRWEHPVAGRISSPLMVKLAEEESFLDELGLYIIKEACKDAQKLQKEGTPLSISVNISPKQLESAVFVREVRRILQEVDLHDIQLILEVTERSLLSTSGRILERIRELKQLGIQMSMDDFGMGHSSMMYLQENAFDEVKLDGSLVRQILENERSRDIVRGITRLAASMQFHVVAEFVETREQMELLKALHCDIYQGYYYGKPCSCDEFIIKYLKQEPR
;
A
#
# COMPACT_ATOMS: atom_id res chain seq x y z
N MET A 1 19.51 -38.43 7.56
CA MET A 1 18.87 -37.35 8.33
C MET A 1 18.52 -36.16 7.46
N GLY A 2 18.00 -36.35 6.29
CA GLY A 2 17.42 -35.29 5.43
C GLY A 2 18.45 -34.43 4.72
N GLY A 3 19.58 -34.99 4.32
CA GLY A 3 20.56 -34.30 3.48
C GLY A 3 21.30 -33.15 4.14
N CYS A 4 21.76 -32.19 3.34
CA CYS A 4 22.59 -31.06 3.78
C CYS A 4 21.84 -30.20 4.79
N GLY A 5 22.47 -29.91 5.94
CA GLY A 5 21.91 -29.03 6.97
C GLY A 5 20.67 -29.56 7.71
N ALA A 6 20.35 -30.86 7.60
CA ALA A 6 19.10 -31.44 8.12
C ALA A 6 17.85 -30.71 7.57
N ALA A 7 17.79 -30.48 6.26
CA ALA A 7 16.77 -29.68 5.57
C ALA A 7 15.33 -30.13 5.86
N LEU A 8 15.08 -31.40 6.13
CA LEU A 8 13.76 -31.88 6.52
C LEU A 8 13.31 -31.30 7.86
N CYS A 9 14.24 -31.11 8.82
CA CYS A 9 13.96 -30.44 10.08
C CYS A 9 13.62 -28.97 9.87
N LEU A 10 14.35 -28.29 8.98
CA LEU A 10 14.08 -26.91 8.59
C LEU A 10 12.68 -26.76 7.97
N ILE A 11 12.36 -27.59 6.96
CA ILE A 11 11.02 -27.56 6.33
C ILE A 11 9.91 -27.83 7.34
N THR A 12 10.08 -28.83 8.20
CA THR A 12 9.07 -29.15 9.22
C THR A 12 8.88 -27.96 10.17
N ALA A 13 9.97 -27.31 10.57
CA ALA A 13 9.91 -26.09 11.39
C ALA A 13 9.22 -24.91 10.66
N MET A 14 9.50 -24.72 9.36
CA MET A 14 8.83 -23.70 8.53
C MET A 14 7.32 -23.97 8.40
N LEU A 15 6.92 -25.22 8.13
CA LEU A 15 5.50 -25.59 8.03
C LEU A 15 4.74 -25.34 9.35
N LEU A 16 5.38 -25.62 10.48
CA LEU A 16 4.76 -25.50 11.80
C LEU A 16 4.72 -24.07 12.32
N LYS A 17 5.76 -23.26 12.07
CA LYS A 17 5.96 -22.00 12.80
C LYS A 17 6.27 -20.78 11.95
N ALA A 18 6.52 -20.91 10.64
CA ALA A 18 6.71 -19.73 9.77
C ALA A 18 5.43 -18.89 9.72
N ARG A 19 5.59 -17.57 9.88
CA ARG A 19 4.51 -16.58 9.81
C ARG A 19 4.32 -16.08 8.38
N LYS A 20 5.43 -15.89 7.64
CA LYS A 20 5.40 -15.39 6.25
C LYS A 20 4.81 -16.45 5.31
N SER A 21 3.80 -16.04 4.53
CA SER A 21 3.12 -16.91 3.55
C SER A 21 4.09 -17.52 2.54
N ASN A 22 5.09 -16.75 2.09
CA ASN A 22 6.08 -17.20 1.11
C ASN A 22 6.95 -18.33 1.66
N ASN A 23 7.37 -18.25 2.92
CA ASN A 23 8.14 -19.32 3.57
C ASN A 23 7.32 -20.60 3.69
N ARG A 24 6.02 -20.50 4.02
CA ARG A 24 5.12 -21.67 4.05
C ARG A 24 4.89 -22.28 2.67
N LYS A 25 4.73 -21.43 1.62
CA LYS A 25 4.59 -21.92 0.24
C LYS A 25 5.84 -22.65 -0.22
N LEU A 26 7.00 -22.05 0.02
CA LEU A 26 8.30 -22.67 -0.27
C LEU A 26 8.44 -24.02 0.42
N ALA A 27 8.14 -24.09 1.71
CA ALA A 27 8.22 -25.33 2.49
C ALA A 27 7.27 -26.42 1.95
N LYS A 28 6.07 -26.06 1.47
CA LYS A 28 5.15 -27.01 0.84
C LYS A 28 5.68 -27.56 -0.49
N VAL A 29 6.22 -26.67 -1.35
CA VAL A 29 6.78 -27.06 -2.66
C VAL A 29 8.03 -27.92 -2.49
N ALA A 30 8.93 -27.49 -1.61
CA ALA A 30 10.20 -28.18 -1.38
C ALA A 30 10.05 -29.47 -0.53
N GLY A 31 8.94 -29.62 0.20
CA GLY A 31 8.74 -30.70 1.15
C GLY A 31 8.85 -32.09 0.52
N ILE A 32 8.30 -32.28 -0.69
CA ILE A 32 8.35 -33.54 -1.42
C ILE A 32 9.80 -33.88 -1.79
N SER A 33 10.55 -32.93 -2.35
CA SER A 33 11.95 -33.15 -2.76
C SER A 33 12.85 -33.48 -1.58
N VAL A 34 12.66 -32.79 -0.46
CA VAL A 34 13.47 -32.96 0.76
C VAL A 34 13.21 -34.30 1.45
N LEU A 35 12.03 -34.93 1.28
CA LEU A 35 11.77 -36.29 1.73
C LEU A 35 12.73 -37.31 1.08
N PHE A 36 13.17 -37.02 -0.15
CA PHE A 36 14.15 -37.81 -0.90
C PHE A 36 15.57 -37.24 -0.83
N ASN A 37 15.84 -36.39 0.18
CA ASN A 37 17.13 -35.72 0.42
C ASN A 37 17.59 -34.75 -0.69
N ILE A 38 16.68 -34.28 -1.57
CA ILE A 38 16.96 -33.29 -2.61
C ILE A 38 16.67 -31.91 -2.02
N ASN A 39 17.72 -31.13 -1.68
CA ASN A 39 17.61 -29.95 -0.81
C ASN A 39 17.79 -28.62 -1.54
N GLU A 40 18.11 -28.62 -2.83
CA GLU A 40 18.44 -27.43 -3.61
C GLU A 40 17.34 -26.37 -3.56
N ILE A 41 16.07 -26.80 -3.65
CA ILE A 41 14.92 -25.88 -3.61
C ILE A 41 14.88 -25.08 -2.30
N VAL A 42 15.24 -25.71 -1.17
CA VAL A 42 15.26 -25.03 0.14
C VAL A 42 16.47 -24.13 0.28
N ILE A 43 17.65 -24.61 -0.11
CA ILE A 43 18.92 -23.91 0.06
C ILE A 43 18.92 -22.59 -0.76
N PHE A 44 18.41 -22.66 -2.00
CA PHE A 44 18.36 -21.49 -2.88
C PHE A 44 17.08 -20.66 -2.73
N GLY A 45 15.95 -21.29 -2.43
CA GLY A 45 14.66 -20.61 -2.27
C GLY A 45 14.48 -19.90 -0.90
N PHE A 46 15.10 -20.45 0.14
CA PHE A 46 15.25 -19.80 1.43
C PHE A 46 16.74 -19.49 1.60
N PRO A 47 17.18 -18.24 1.57
CA PRO A 47 18.61 -17.90 1.42
C PRO A 47 19.42 -18.25 2.67
N VAL A 48 19.58 -19.57 2.91
CA VAL A 48 20.23 -20.11 4.10
C VAL A 48 21.70 -19.67 4.16
N ILE A 49 22.40 -19.73 3.01
CA ILE A 49 23.85 -19.46 2.95
C ILE A 49 24.15 -17.97 3.08
N PHE A 50 23.29 -17.11 2.53
CA PHE A 50 23.48 -15.63 2.54
C PHE A 50 22.90 -14.97 3.78
N ASN A 51 22.21 -15.70 4.66
CA ASN A 51 21.68 -15.18 5.91
C ASN A 51 22.49 -15.74 7.09
N PRO A 52 23.31 -14.92 7.77
CA PRO A 52 24.14 -15.37 8.91
C PRO A 52 23.34 -16.02 10.03
N LEU A 53 22.10 -15.56 10.27
CA LEU A 53 21.19 -16.15 11.27
C LEU A 53 20.77 -17.57 10.90
N MET A 54 20.62 -17.87 9.62
CA MET A 54 20.23 -19.20 9.15
C MET A 54 21.43 -20.12 8.89
N LEU A 55 22.60 -19.53 8.58
CA LEU A 55 23.85 -20.30 8.43
C LEU A 55 24.24 -20.97 9.74
N LEU A 56 24.04 -20.31 10.88
CA LEU A 56 24.39 -20.85 12.20
C LEU A 56 23.63 -22.16 12.49
N PRO A 57 22.29 -22.25 12.47
CA PRO A 57 21.59 -23.53 12.69
C PRO A 57 21.85 -24.54 11.56
N PHE A 58 22.10 -24.09 10.33
CA PHE A 58 22.44 -24.98 9.22
C PHE A 58 23.71 -25.78 9.49
N LEU A 59 24.67 -25.23 10.20
CA LEU A 59 25.92 -25.92 10.63
C LEU A 59 25.73 -26.65 11.97
N LEU A 60 25.07 -26.04 12.95
CA LEU A 60 24.97 -26.57 14.31
C LEU A 60 23.97 -27.74 14.42
N VAL A 61 22.82 -27.68 13.74
CA VAL A 61 21.79 -28.72 13.86
C VAL A 61 22.32 -30.08 13.42
N PRO A 62 22.95 -30.27 12.24
CA PRO A 62 23.54 -31.55 11.85
C PRO A 62 24.59 -32.04 12.86
N LEU A 63 25.39 -31.15 13.41
CA LEU A 63 26.38 -31.50 14.45
C LEU A 63 25.71 -32.08 15.69
N VAL A 64 24.70 -31.39 16.23
CA VAL A 64 23.93 -31.85 17.38
C VAL A 64 23.27 -33.23 17.09
N LEU A 65 22.62 -33.36 15.93
CA LEU A 65 21.98 -34.64 15.54
C LEU A 65 22.96 -35.78 15.34
N THR A 66 24.17 -35.49 14.91
CA THR A 66 25.26 -36.49 14.81
C THR A 66 25.73 -36.92 16.20
N LEU A 67 25.96 -35.97 17.11
CA LEU A 67 26.35 -36.26 18.48
C LEU A 67 25.28 -37.07 19.22
N THR A 68 23.99 -36.70 19.09
CA THR A 68 22.89 -37.48 19.69
C THR A 68 22.81 -38.90 19.15
N SER A 69 23.05 -39.08 17.84
CA SER A 69 23.08 -40.40 17.22
C SER A 69 24.27 -41.24 17.72
N ALA A 70 25.46 -40.66 17.77
CA ALA A 70 26.66 -41.30 18.31
C ALA A 70 26.48 -41.73 19.78
N PHE A 71 25.88 -40.85 20.58
CA PHE A 71 25.59 -41.13 22.00
C PHE A 71 24.57 -42.28 22.17
N ALA A 72 23.49 -42.30 21.34
CA ALA A 72 22.51 -43.37 21.37
C ALA A 72 23.14 -44.74 20.99
N MET A 73 24.05 -44.74 20.03
CA MET A 73 24.79 -45.95 19.63
C MET A 73 25.78 -46.40 20.71
N GLN A 74 26.50 -45.44 21.34
CA GLN A 74 27.41 -45.73 22.46
C GLN A 74 26.70 -46.36 23.66
N LEU A 75 25.49 -45.89 23.97
CA LEU A 75 24.61 -46.46 25.00
C LEU A 75 23.92 -47.75 24.59
N GLN A 76 24.24 -48.31 23.42
CA GLN A 76 23.64 -49.54 22.85
C GLN A 76 22.10 -49.47 22.71
N LEU A 77 21.54 -48.29 22.67
CA LEU A 77 20.08 -48.07 22.42
C LEU A 77 19.74 -48.35 20.95
N VAL A 78 20.72 -48.14 20.04
CA VAL A 78 20.59 -48.37 18.61
C VAL A 78 21.84 -49.15 18.12
N PRO A 79 21.68 -50.21 17.35
CA PRO A 79 22.83 -50.93 16.75
C PRO A 79 23.64 -50.04 15.82
N LEU A 80 24.93 -50.36 15.71
CA LEU A 80 25.77 -49.68 14.71
C LEU A 80 25.28 -49.99 13.30
N PRO A 81 25.35 -49.05 12.36
CA PRO A 81 24.94 -49.26 10.98
C PRO A 81 25.85 -50.29 10.32
N THR A 82 25.25 -51.32 9.76
CA THR A 82 25.97 -52.45 9.12
C THR A 82 25.71 -52.56 7.62
N HIS A 83 24.70 -51.83 7.11
CA HIS A 83 24.33 -51.87 5.71
C HIS A 83 24.50 -50.49 5.07
N PHE A 84 24.92 -50.50 3.82
CA PHE A 84 24.93 -49.29 2.99
C PHE A 84 23.50 -49.02 2.52
N VAL A 85 23.07 -47.74 2.64
CA VAL A 85 21.74 -47.29 2.24
C VAL A 85 21.90 -46.19 1.20
N GLU A 86 21.16 -46.26 0.11
CA GLU A 86 21.13 -45.22 -0.91
C GLU A 86 20.71 -43.88 -0.31
N TRP A 87 21.35 -42.81 -0.74
CA TRP A 87 21.14 -41.44 -0.18
C TRP A 87 19.71 -40.89 -0.42
N THR A 88 19.00 -41.43 -1.44
CA THR A 88 17.63 -41.03 -1.78
C THR A 88 16.55 -41.71 -0.95
N VAL A 89 16.91 -42.71 -0.14
CA VAL A 89 15.93 -43.42 0.70
C VAL A 89 15.35 -42.49 1.74
N PRO A 90 14.02 -42.42 1.85
CA PRO A 90 13.35 -41.55 2.82
C PRO A 90 13.77 -41.88 4.27
N ILE A 91 13.68 -40.83 5.13
CA ILE A 91 13.89 -41.02 6.59
C ILE A 91 12.92 -42.08 7.12
N LEU A 92 13.24 -42.66 8.25
CA LEU A 92 12.63 -43.83 8.90
C LEU A 92 12.95 -45.15 8.18
N MET A 93 12.82 -45.22 6.85
CA MET A 93 13.24 -46.39 6.09
C MET A 93 14.75 -46.54 6.10
N SER A 94 15.49 -45.48 5.80
CA SER A 94 16.95 -45.45 5.83
C SER A 94 17.52 -45.82 7.20
N GLY A 95 16.89 -45.44 8.30
CA GLY A 95 17.32 -45.81 9.65
C GLY A 95 17.10 -47.29 9.96
N TYR A 96 16.01 -47.86 9.49
CA TYR A 96 15.76 -49.28 9.61
C TYR A 96 16.74 -50.09 8.77
N GLU A 97 16.92 -49.77 7.51
CA GLU A 97 17.84 -50.47 6.60
C GLU A 97 19.29 -50.41 7.08
N ALA A 98 19.75 -49.21 7.54
CA ALA A 98 21.11 -49.05 8.01
C ALA A 98 21.45 -49.88 9.25
N CYS A 99 20.53 -49.98 10.22
CA CYS A 99 20.76 -50.60 11.51
C CYS A 99 20.15 -52.01 11.63
N GLY A 100 19.32 -52.43 10.65
CA GLY A 100 18.56 -53.69 10.72
C GLY A 100 17.57 -53.75 11.90
N SER A 101 17.16 -52.58 12.44
CA SER A 101 16.35 -52.47 13.65
C SER A 101 15.42 -51.30 13.61
N VAL A 102 14.23 -51.46 14.19
CA VAL A 102 13.24 -50.37 14.39
C VAL A 102 13.80 -49.22 15.24
N SER A 103 14.75 -49.48 16.15
CA SER A 103 15.40 -48.44 16.95
C SER A 103 16.15 -47.40 16.11
N GLY A 104 16.66 -47.79 14.91
CA GLY A 104 17.22 -46.84 13.95
C GLY A 104 16.20 -45.84 13.41
N SER A 105 14.98 -46.30 13.09
CA SER A 105 13.87 -45.43 12.67
C SER A 105 13.39 -44.52 13.83
N LEU A 106 13.32 -45.03 15.04
CA LEU A 106 12.95 -44.24 16.22
C LEU A 106 13.97 -43.15 16.53
N LEU A 107 15.28 -43.46 16.37
CA LEU A 107 16.34 -42.43 16.49
C LEU A 107 16.20 -41.35 15.42
N GLN A 108 15.87 -41.70 14.18
CA GLN A 108 15.62 -40.71 13.13
C GLN A 108 14.40 -39.82 13.42
N LEU A 109 13.31 -40.39 13.95
CA LEU A 109 12.14 -39.65 14.37
C LEU A 109 12.47 -38.69 15.52
N PHE A 110 13.20 -39.16 16.54
CA PHE A 110 13.68 -38.31 17.63
C PHE A 110 14.54 -37.16 17.09
N ASN A 111 15.48 -37.41 16.24
CA ASN A 111 16.33 -36.41 15.62
C ASN A 111 15.54 -35.44 14.74
N LEU A 112 14.51 -35.84 14.05
CA LEU A 112 13.62 -34.97 13.28
C LEU A 112 12.91 -33.97 14.23
N ILE A 113 12.38 -34.50 15.34
CA ILE A 113 11.72 -33.64 16.36
C ILE A 113 12.72 -32.65 16.97
N LEU A 114 13.88 -33.14 17.42
CA LEU A 114 14.92 -32.32 18.03
C LEU A 114 15.43 -31.24 17.07
N GLY A 115 15.79 -31.63 15.85
CA GLY A 115 16.26 -30.68 14.83
C GLY A 115 15.20 -29.64 14.45
N THR A 116 13.91 -30.05 14.37
CA THR A 116 12.80 -29.14 14.14
C THR A 116 12.70 -28.10 15.27
N LEU A 117 12.78 -28.53 16.52
CA LEU A 117 12.76 -27.63 17.68
C LEU A 117 13.93 -26.64 17.68
N LEU A 118 15.10 -27.11 17.31
CA LEU A 118 16.32 -26.28 17.21
C LEU A 118 16.20 -25.21 16.09
N TYR A 119 15.52 -25.49 14.96
CA TYR A 119 15.35 -24.53 13.88
C TYR A 119 14.31 -23.45 14.19
N ILE A 120 13.27 -23.72 14.99
CA ILE A 120 12.15 -22.80 15.24
C ILE A 120 12.60 -21.39 15.68
N PRO A 121 13.49 -21.20 16.68
CA PRO A 121 13.91 -19.89 17.11
C PRO A 121 14.61 -19.08 16.00
N PHE A 122 15.43 -19.74 15.20
CA PHE A 122 16.16 -19.09 14.10
C PHE A 122 15.25 -18.68 12.95
N ILE A 123 14.22 -19.47 12.61
CA ILE A 123 13.22 -19.07 11.62
C ILE A 123 12.51 -17.80 12.08
N ARG A 124 12.10 -17.72 13.35
CA ARG A 124 11.44 -16.52 13.90
C ARG A 124 12.35 -15.30 13.88
N LEU A 125 13.63 -15.47 14.30
CA LEU A 125 14.60 -14.38 14.26
C LEU A 125 14.83 -13.88 12.83
N SER A 126 15.01 -14.80 11.88
CA SER A 126 15.18 -14.45 10.47
C SER A 126 13.95 -13.75 9.88
N GLU A 127 12.72 -14.19 10.20
CA GLU A 127 11.51 -13.53 9.75
C GLU A 127 11.33 -12.14 10.35
N ASN A 128 11.70 -11.96 11.63
CA ASN A 128 11.67 -10.65 12.29
C ASN A 128 12.69 -9.70 11.64
N GLN A 129 13.94 -10.14 11.44
CA GLN A 129 14.96 -9.33 10.77
C GLN A 129 14.52 -8.90 9.36
N GLN A 130 14.02 -9.83 8.54
CA GLN A 130 13.51 -9.50 7.21
C GLN A 130 12.32 -8.54 7.25
N SER A 131 11.51 -8.58 8.31
CA SER A 131 10.40 -7.64 8.48
C SER A 131 10.89 -6.25 8.86
N GLU A 132 11.89 -6.15 9.75
CA GLU A 132 12.54 -4.89 10.14
C GLU A 132 13.28 -4.24 8.96
N GLU A 133 13.99 -5.05 8.16
CA GLU A 133 14.67 -4.58 6.94
C GLU A 133 13.67 -4.05 5.91
N PHE A 134 12.54 -4.75 5.71
CA PHE A 134 11.48 -4.31 4.80
C PHE A 134 10.81 -3.03 5.32
N GLU A 135 10.48 -2.95 6.60
CA GLU A 135 9.91 -1.75 7.22
C GLU A 135 10.86 -0.54 7.08
N THR A 136 12.15 -0.74 7.31
CA THR A 136 13.17 0.30 7.14
C THR A 136 13.25 0.77 5.69
N ALA A 137 13.24 -0.16 4.74
CA ALA A 137 13.23 0.15 3.32
C ALA A 137 12.01 0.99 2.92
N VAL A 138 10.82 0.61 3.39
CA VAL A 138 9.57 1.37 3.12
C VAL A 138 9.63 2.76 3.74
N ARG A 139 10.11 2.90 4.98
CA ARG A 139 10.27 4.22 5.61
C ARG A 139 11.24 5.11 4.84
N THR A 140 12.32 4.54 4.30
CA THR A 140 13.25 5.30 3.46
C THR A 140 12.58 5.73 2.16
N MET A 141 11.82 4.85 1.50
CA MET A 141 11.04 5.22 0.31
C MET A 141 10.04 6.36 0.59
N GLU A 142 9.36 6.34 1.76
CA GLU A 142 8.47 7.45 2.17
C GLU A 142 9.24 8.77 2.33
N THR A 143 10.45 8.73 2.89
CA THR A 143 11.30 9.91 3.04
C THR A 143 11.78 10.42 1.68
N ASP A 144 12.30 9.53 0.83
CA ASP A 144 12.76 9.84 -0.52
C ASP A 144 11.62 10.41 -1.39
N MET A 145 10.38 9.89 -1.20
CA MET A 145 9.19 10.42 -1.87
C MET A 145 8.91 11.86 -1.45
N ALA A 146 8.89 12.14 -0.14
CA ALA A 146 8.62 13.48 0.39
C ALA A 146 9.71 14.49 -0.01
N GLU A 147 10.98 14.07 -0.01
CA GLU A 147 12.10 14.91 -0.49
C GLU A 147 12.01 15.15 -2.00
N GLY A 148 11.64 14.13 -2.77
CA GLY A 148 11.44 14.23 -4.22
C GLY A 148 10.32 15.18 -4.60
N GLU A 149 9.20 15.16 -3.89
CA GLU A 149 8.09 16.12 -4.06
C GLU A 149 8.54 17.55 -3.77
N ALA A 150 9.28 17.77 -2.68
CA ALA A 150 9.80 19.08 -2.31
C ALA A 150 10.81 19.64 -3.33
N ASN A 151 11.65 18.78 -3.91
CA ASN A 151 12.70 19.15 -4.86
C ASN A 151 12.24 19.11 -6.33
N GLY A 152 11.04 18.62 -6.61
CA GLY A 152 10.49 18.45 -7.97
C GLY A 152 11.13 17.34 -8.80
N ALA A 153 11.81 16.36 -8.16
CA ALA A 153 12.48 15.24 -8.80
C ALA A 153 12.15 13.94 -8.04
N LEU A 154 11.08 13.27 -8.45
CA LEU A 154 10.66 12.02 -7.83
C LEU A 154 11.65 10.88 -8.14
N PRO A 155 12.00 10.04 -7.16
CA PRO A 155 12.82 8.87 -7.38
C PRO A 155 12.12 7.84 -8.28
N ASP A 156 12.91 7.01 -8.95
CA ASP A 156 12.47 5.79 -9.62
C ASP A 156 12.76 4.60 -8.70
N PHE A 157 11.73 4.14 -7.99
CA PHE A 157 11.88 3.11 -6.97
C PHE A 157 12.11 1.71 -7.55
N LEU A 158 11.70 1.48 -8.80
CA LEU A 158 11.82 0.19 -9.45
C LEU A 158 13.07 0.09 -10.36
N ASP A 159 13.84 1.16 -10.49
CA ASP A 159 15.14 1.12 -11.18
C ASP A 159 16.10 0.19 -10.42
N ASP A 160 16.84 -0.64 -11.18
CA ASP A 160 17.78 -1.63 -10.61
C ASP A 160 18.93 -1.00 -9.82
N HIS A 161 19.19 0.31 -9.99
CA HIS A 161 20.18 1.07 -9.22
C HIS A 161 19.63 1.65 -7.93
N TYR A 162 18.32 1.64 -7.71
CA TYR A 162 17.75 2.06 -6.44
C TYR A 162 18.02 1.01 -5.35
N LEU A 163 18.57 1.44 -4.22
CA LEU A 163 19.01 0.54 -3.15
C LEU A 163 17.92 -0.44 -2.68
N TYR A 164 16.69 0.01 -2.65
CA TYR A 164 15.54 -0.75 -2.16
C TYR A 164 14.59 -1.21 -3.27
N HIS A 165 15.05 -1.38 -4.53
CA HIS A 165 14.19 -1.77 -5.65
C HIS A 165 13.46 -3.11 -5.43
N PHE A 166 14.07 -4.11 -4.77
CA PHE A 166 13.38 -5.36 -4.43
C PHE A 166 12.27 -5.18 -3.38
N PRO A 167 12.49 -4.48 -2.24
CA PRO A 167 11.40 -4.04 -1.37
C PRO A 167 10.31 -3.25 -2.10
N ALA A 168 10.65 -2.34 -3.01
CA ALA A 168 9.69 -1.56 -3.79
C ALA A 168 8.83 -2.44 -4.70
N LYS A 169 9.44 -3.36 -5.44
CA LYS A 169 8.70 -4.38 -6.24
C LYS A 169 7.78 -5.23 -5.37
N THR A 170 8.25 -5.64 -4.19
CA THR A 170 7.43 -6.41 -3.24
C THR A 170 6.24 -5.59 -2.77
N LEU A 171 6.44 -4.32 -2.40
CA LEU A 171 5.39 -3.43 -1.94
C LEU A 171 4.36 -3.15 -3.06
N ALA A 172 4.80 -2.94 -4.30
CA ALA A 172 3.92 -2.77 -5.46
C ALA A 172 3.05 -4.01 -5.72
N MET A 173 3.65 -5.21 -5.63
CA MET A 173 2.89 -6.47 -5.74
C MET A 173 1.90 -6.66 -4.58
N ASP A 174 2.28 -6.28 -3.37
CA ASP A 174 1.41 -6.37 -2.20
C ASP A 174 0.27 -5.34 -2.31
N LEU A 175 0.51 -4.15 -2.86
CA LEU A 175 -0.53 -3.16 -3.19
C LEU A 175 -1.57 -3.74 -4.18
N LYS A 176 -1.10 -4.34 -5.26
CA LYS A 176 -1.98 -4.98 -6.26
C LYS A 176 -2.81 -6.12 -5.65
N ASN A 177 -2.22 -6.93 -4.79
CA ASN A 177 -2.92 -8.00 -4.05
C ASN A 177 -3.91 -7.42 -3.03
N ALA A 178 -3.58 -6.31 -2.37
CA ALA A 178 -4.43 -5.64 -1.39
C ALA A 178 -5.72 -5.08 -2.03
N MET A 179 -5.62 -4.53 -3.25
CA MET A 179 -6.78 -4.13 -4.04
C MET A 179 -7.73 -5.31 -4.28
N GLN A 180 -7.20 -6.47 -4.70
CA GLN A 180 -8.01 -7.68 -4.97
C GLN A 180 -8.68 -8.25 -3.72
N ARG A 181 -8.12 -7.99 -2.53
CA ARG A 181 -8.62 -8.48 -1.24
C ARG A 181 -9.44 -7.45 -0.47
N ASN A 182 -9.73 -6.30 -1.05
CA ASN A 182 -10.41 -5.17 -0.40
C ASN A 182 -9.74 -4.77 0.93
N GLN A 183 -8.40 -4.69 0.93
CA GLN A 183 -7.61 -4.26 2.09
C GLN A 183 -7.23 -2.79 2.02
N ILE A 184 -7.62 -2.11 0.95
CA ILE A 184 -7.44 -0.68 0.74
C ILE A 184 -8.79 -0.01 0.98
N HIS A 185 -8.79 1.07 1.76
CA HIS A 185 -9.99 1.76 2.19
C HIS A 185 -9.94 3.24 1.84
N MET A 186 -11.11 3.88 1.74
CA MET A 186 -11.21 5.33 1.61
C MET A 186 -11.52 5.94 2.97
N HIS A 187 -10.83 7.03 3.31
CA HIS A 187 -11.19 7.91 4.39
C HIS A 187 -11.70 9.22 3.81
N TYR A 188 -12.66 9.83 4.47
CA TYR A 188 -13.35 11.02 4.01
C TYR A 188 -13.03 12.20 4.90
N GLN A 189 -12.54 13.29 4.32
CA GLN A 189 -12.34 14.57 5.04
C GLN A 189 -13.43 15.54 4.65
N ILE A 190 -14.13 16.06 5.66
CA ILE A 190 -15.27 16.94 5.46
C ILE A 190 -14.87 18.27 4.83
N GLN A 191 -15.73 18.76 3.93
CA GLN A 191 -15.70 20.10 3.34
C GLN A 191 -16.99 20.85 3.74
N ARG A 192 -16.86 22.11 4.16
CA ARG A 192 -17.99 22.96 4.55
C ARG A 192 -18.05 24.22 3.70
N ASP A 193 -19.26 24.71 3.48
CA ASP A 193 -19.51 25.97 2.78
C ASP A 193 -19.46 27.19 3.72
N ASN A 194 -19.70 28.38 3.17
CA ASN A 194 -19.77 29.64 3.89
C ASN A 194 -20.87 29.71 4.96
N ALA A 195 -21.90 28.89 4.87
CA ALA A 195 -22.99 28.80 5.82
C ALA A 195 -22.79 27.68 6.86
N GLU A 196 -21.61 27.07 6.88
CA GLU A 196 -21.23 25.91 7.73
C GLU A 196 -22.00 24.62 7.39
N HIS A 197 -22.72 24.57 6.26
CA HIS A 197 -23.33 23.32 5.80
C HIS A 197 -22.28 22.38 5.21
N ILE A 198 -22.57 21.10 5.20
CA ILE A 198 -21.73 20.11 4.53
C ILE A 198 -21.81 20.35 3.02
N HIS A 199 -20.69 20.72 2.41
CA HIS A 199 -20.56 20.81 0.96
C HIS A 199 -20.21 19.45 0.38
N GLY A 200 -19.27 18.76 0.97
CA GLY A 200 -18.79 17.48 0.47
C GLY A 200 -17.74 16.83 1.35
N ALA A 201 -17.03 15.90 0.76
CA ALA A 201 -15.91 15.23 1.39
C ALA A 201 -14.85 14.80 0.35
N GLU A 202 -13.59 14.96 0.69
CA GLU A 202 -12.48 14.43 -0.09
C GLU A 202 -12.21 12.96 0.30
N ALA A 203 -12.20 12.07 -0.70
CA ALA A 203 -11.91 10.66 -0.55
C ALA A 203 -10.40 10.41 -0.62
N LEU A 204 -9.82 10.03 0.49
CA LEU A 204 -8.39 9.87 0.69
C LEU A 204 -8.03 8.39 0.82
N LEU A 205 -7.16 7.91 -0.05
CA LEU A 205 -6.71 6.51 -0.08
C LEU A 205 -5.96 6.13 1.21
N ARG A 206 -6.25 4.96 1.78
CA ARG A 206 -5.62 4.43 2.99
C ARG A 206 -5.29 2.96 2.82
N TRP A 207 -4.06 2.62 3.16
CA TRP A 207 -3.60 1.25 3.19
C TRP A 207 -2.72 1.00 4.42
N GLU A 208 -3.12 0.01 5.22
CA GLU A 208 -2.33 -0.49 6.34
C GLU A 208 -1.65 -1.79 5.91
N HIS A 209 -0.38 -1.69 5.57
CA HIS A 209 0.41 -2.87 5.20
C HIS A 209 0.76 -3.68 6.45
N PRO A 210 0.59 -5.03 6.45
CA PRO A 210 0.71 -5.84 7.67
C PRO A 210 2.11 -5.87 8.30
N VAL A 211 3.15 -5.46 7.56
CA VAL A 211 4.54 -5.39 8.05
C VAL A 211 5.01 -3.94 8.16
N ALA A 212 4.80 -3.12 7.13
CA ALA A 212 5.32 -1.75 7.08
C ALA A 212 4.37 -0.71 7.69
N GLY A 213 3.17 -1.09 8.15
CA GLY A 213 2.19 -0.17 8.69
C GLY A 213 1.55 0.70 7.61
N ARG A 214 1.23 1.94 7.96
CA ARG A 214 0.54 2.87 7.06
C ARG A 214 1.45 3.32 5.92
N ILE A 215 0.97 3.15 4.68
CA ILE A 215 1.64 3.60 3.46
C ILE A 215 0.98 4.88 2.95
N SER A 216 1.78 5.85 2.53
CA SER A 216 1.29 7.12 1.98
C SER A 216 0.64 6.95 0.60
N SER A 217 -0.35 7.79 0.31
CA SER A 217 -1.00 7.80 -1.00
C SER A 217 -0.03 8.13 -2.14
N PRO A 218 0.89 9.12 -2.00
CA PRO A 218 1.87 9.41 -3.03
C PRO A 218 2.76 8.22 -3.38
N LEU A 219 3.28 7.50 -2.38
CA LEU A 219 4.10 6.30 -2.62
C LEU A 219 3.29 5.21 -3.33
N MET A 220 2.03 4.97 -2.91
CA MET A 220 1.15 3.99 -3.59
C MET A 220 0.93 4.34 -5.06
N VAL A 221 0.64 5.61 -5.37
CA VAL A 221 0.42 6.10 -6.74
C VAL A 221 1.69 5.95 -7.58
N LYS A 222 2.85 6.33 -7.03
CA LYS A 222 4.15 6.23 -7.70
C LYS A 222 4.51 4.78 -8.05
N LEU A 223 4.35 3.85 -7.12
CA LEU A 223 4.58 2.42 -7.35
C LEU A 223 3.62 1.84 -8.40
N ALA A 224 2.34 2.25 -8.36
CA ALA A 224 1.35 1.81 -9.36
C ALA A 224 1.68 2.34 -10.75
N GLU A 225 2.23 3.55 -10.84
CA GLU A 225 2.68 4.15 -12.10
C GLU A 225 3.88 3.39 -12.68
N GLU A 226 4.90 3.11 -11.88
CA GLU A 226 6.11 2.40 -12.30
C GLU A 226 5.82 0.95 -12.70
N GLU A 227 4.95 0.25 -12.00
CA GLU A 227 4.50 -1.12 -12.32
C GLU A 227 3.33 -1.17 -13.33
N SER A 228 2.99 -0.03 -13.96
CA SER A 228 2.01 0.06 -15.06
C SER A 228 0.59 -0.40 -14.70
N PHE A 229 0.15 -0.26 -13.43
CA PHE A 229 -1.24 -0.51 -13.01
C PHE A 229 -1.95 0.71 -12.41
N LEU A 230 -1.47 1.92 -12.74
CA LEU A 230 -2.03 3.18 -12.27
C LEU A 230 -3.52 3.34 -12.64
N ASP A 231 -3.91 2.97 -13.86
CA ASP A 231 -5.32 2.98 -14.29
C ASP A 231 -6.16 2.03 -13.43
N GLU A 232 -5.65 0.81 -13.15
CA GLU A 232 -6.35 -0.15 -12.29
C GLU A 232 -6.57 0.40 -10.88
N LEU A 233 -5.56 1.07 -10.30
CA LEU A 233 -5.65 1.71 -8.98
C LEU A 233 -6.67 2.84 -8.98
N GLY A 234 -6.65 3.75 -9.95
CA GLY A 234 -7.60 4.86 -10.03
C GLY A 234 -9.04 4.38 -10.21
N LEU A 235 -9.27 3.39 -11.08
CA LEU A 235 -10.60 2.78 -11.24
C LEU A 235 -11.08 2.08 -9.96
N TYR A 236 -10.18 1.45 -9.22
CA TYR A 236 -10.50 0.89 -7.91
C TYR A 236 -10.94 1.97 -6.93
N ILE A 237 -10.18 3.09 -6.84
CA ILE A 237 -10.50 4.23 -5.96
C ILE A 237 -11.88 4.81 -6.31
N ILE A 238 -12.15 5.11 -7.59
CA ILE A 238 -13.43 5.65 -8.05
C ILE A 238 -14.57 4.68 -7.71
N LYS A 239 -14.39 3.38 -7.93
CA LYS A 239 -15.40 2.37 -7.64
C LYS A 239 -15.70 2.28 -6.14
N GLU A 240 -14.70 2.32 -5.28
CA GLU A 240 -14.91 2.31 -3.82
C GLU A 240 -15.56 3.61 -3.35
N ALA A 241 -15.11 4.77 -3.87
CA ALA A 241 -15.75 6.07 -3.59
C ALA A 241 -17.24 6.07 -4.01
N CYS A 242 -17.57 5.53 -5.18
CA CYS A 242 -18.96 5.39 -5.63
C CYS A 242 -19.80 4.46 -4.74
N LYS A 243 -19.24 3.36 -4.27
CA LYS A 243 -19.93 2.46 -3.31
C LYS A 243 -20.22 3.16 -1.98
N ASP A 244 -19.26 3.92 -1.47
CA ASP A 244 -19.44 4.68 -0.24
C ASP A 244 -20.39 5.86 -0.46
N ALA A 245 -20.34 6.52 -1.62
CA ALA A 245 -21.30 7.53 -2.05
C ALA A 245 -22.74 7.03 -1.96
N GLN A 246 -23.01 5.81 -2.42
CA GLN A 246 -24.35 5.19 -2.29
C GLN A 246 -24.78 4.95 -0.83
N LYS A 247 -23.83 4.75 0.10
CA LYS A 247 -24.17 4.69 1.53
C LYS A 247 -24.51 6.06 2.08
N LEU A 248 -23.70 7.09 1.72
CA LEU A 248 -23.92 8.48 2.13
C LEU A 248 -25.24 9.03 1.61
N GLN A 249 -25.58 8.73 0.36
CA GLN A 249 -26.85 9.14 -0.27
C GLN A 249 -28.09 8.65 0.49
N LYS A 250 -28.03 7.49 1.15
CA LYS A 250 -29.14 6.95 1.95
C LYS A 250 -29.48 7.81 3.18
N GLU A 251 -28.55 8.64 3.62
CA GLU A 251 -28.78 9.58 4.72
C GLU A 251 -29.53 10.85 4.25
N GLY A 252 -29.73 11.03 2.94
CA GLY A 252 -30.58 12.06 2.36
C GLY A 252 -30.00 13.46 2.36
N THR A 253 -28.68 13.61 2.53
CA THR A 253 -27.97 14.90 2.45
C THR A 253 -27.25 14.98 1.11
N PRO A 254 -27.60 15.90 0.20
CA PRO A 254 -26.84 16.15 -1.01
C PRO A 254 -25.42 16.61 -0.66
N LEU A 255 -24.41 15.99 -1.27
CA LEU A 255 -23.02 16.36 -1.06
C LEU A 255 -22.14 16.01 -2.27
N SER A 256 -20.95 16.58 -2.32
CA SER A 256 -19.93 16.20 -3.30
C SER A 256 -18.93 15.22 -2.71
N ILE A 257 -18.39 14.34 -3.55
CA ILE A 257 -17.25 13.48 -3.22
C ILE A 257 -16.15 13.74 -4.23
N SER A 258 -15.01 14.23 -3.75
CA SER A 258 -13.83 14.43 -4.57
C SER A 258 -12.85 13.27 -4.48
N VAL A 259 -12.25 12.93 -5.62
CA VAL A 259 -11.30 11.83 -5.79
C VAL A 259 -10.09 12.32 -6.56
N ASN A 260 -8.90 12.12 -6.01
CA ASN A 260 -7.64 12.45 -6.66
C ASN A 260 -7.34 11.49 -7.83
N ILE A 261 -6.98 12.04 -8.99
CA ILE A 261 -6.55 11.31 -10.17
C ILE A 261 -5.25 11.89 -10.74
N SER A 262 -4.48 11.07 -11.43
CA SER A 262 -3.28 11.50 -12.15
C SER A 262 -3.62 12.03 -13.55
N PRO A 263 -2.92 13.05 -14.07
CA PRO A 263 -3.06 13.48 -15.47
C PRO A 263 -2.79 12.36 -16.48
N LYS A 264 -1.88 11.42 -16.17
CA LYS A 264 -1.67 10.25 -17.02
C LYS A 264 -2.92 9.41 -17.19
N GLN A 265 -3.75 9.31 -16.16
CA GLN A 265 -5.06 8.66 -16.21
C GLN A 265 -6.04 9.43 -17.08
N LEU A 266 -6.02 10.78 -17.05
CA LEU A 266 -6.82 11.59 -17.96
C LEU A 266 -6.39 11.42 -19.43
N GLU A 267 -5.12 11.19 -19.71
CA GLU A 267 -4.65 10.90 -21.07
C GLU A 267 -5.11 9.53 -21.59
N SER A 268 -5.43 8.60 -20.68
CA SER A 268 -5.84 7.23 -21.01
C SER A 268 -7.31 7.19 -21.46
N ALA A 269 -7.54 6.96 -22.75
CA ALA A 269 -8.89 6.76 -23.28
C ALA A 269 -9.58 5.52 -22.69
N VAL A 270 -8.79 4.54 -22.23
CA VAL A 270 -9.30 3.35 -21.55
C VAL A 270 -9.83 3.72 -20.19
N PHE A 271 -9.08 4.51 -19.43
CA PHE A 271 -9.50 4.98 -18.11
C PHE A 271 -10.83 5.74 -18.17
N VAL A 272 -10.94 6.76 -19.03
CA VAL A 272 -12.16 7.56 -19.20
C VAL A 272 -13.37 6.69 -19.59
N ARG A 273 -13.19 5.72 -20.48
CA ARG A 273 -14.25 4.76 -20.85
C ARG A 273 -14.71 3.90 -19.68
N GLU A 274 -13.76 3.40 -18.88
CA GLU A 274 -14.11 2.57 -17.71
C GLU A 274 -14.75 3.40 -16.60
N VAL A 275 -14.35 4.65 -16.38
CA VAL A 275 -15.04 5.60 -15.48
C VAL A 275 -16.50 5.76 -15.91
N ARG A 276 -16.75 5.98 -17.22
CA ARG A 276 -18.13 6.03 -17.76
C ARG A 276 -18.92 4.78 -17.42
N ARG A 277 -18.31 3.60 -17.57
CA ARG A 277 -18.97 2.33 -17.25
C ARG A 277 -19.32 2.22 -15.76
N ILE A 278 -18.40 2.61 -14.87
CA ILE A 278 -18.66 2.62 -13.42
C ILE A 278 -19.86 3.51 -13.10
N LEU A 279 -19.90 4.73 -13.65
CA LEU A 279 -21.01 5.66 -13.41
C LEU A 279 -22.36 5.18 -13.97
N GLN A 280 -22.37 4.39 -15.03
CA GLN A 280 -23.60 3.78 -15.56
C GLN A 280 -24.13 2.64 -14.67
N GLU A 281 -23.26 2.01 -13.89
CA GLU A 281 -23.63 0.91 -12.96
C GLU A 281 -24.08 1.44 -11.58
N VAL A 282 -23.87 2.76 -11.30
CA VAL A 282 -24.10 3.35 -9.97
C VAL A 282 -25.10 4.49 -10.10
N ASP A 283 -26.11 4.51 -9.23
CA ASP A 283 -27.04 5.62 -9.11
C ASP A 283 -26.56 6.61 -8.04
N LEU A 284 -26.16 7.81 -8.45
CA LEU A 284 -25.62 8.88 -7.61
C LEU A 284 -26.46 10.18 -7.74
N HIS A 285 -27.78 10.09 -7.65
CA HIS A 285 -28.68 11.24 -7.90
C HIS A 285 -28.51 12.43 -6.91
N ASP A 286 -28.06 12.16 -5.66
CA ASP A 286 -27.83 13.19 -4.63
C ASP A 286 -26.34 13.42 -4.34
N ILE A 287 -25.46 12.75 -5.07
CA ILE A 287 -24.00 12.86 -4.87
C ILE A 287 -23.34 13.37 -6.15
N GLN A 288 -22.62 14.49 -6.03
CA GLN A 288 -21.79 15.01 -7.10
C GLN A 288 -20.38 14.40 -7.02
N LEU A 289 -19.95 13.68 -8.04
CA LEU A 289 -18.56 13.21 -8.13
C LEU A 289 -17.68 14.33 -8.70
N ILE A 290 -16.56 14.61 -8.02
CA ILE A 290 -15.52 15.55 -8.42
C ILE A 290 -14.23 14.79 -8.63
N LEU A 291 -13.51 15.04 -9.74
CA LEU A 291 -12.16 14.51 -9.95
C LEU A 291 -11.14 15.62 -9.78
N GLU A 292 -10.17 15.40 -8.90
CA GLU A 292 -9.13 16.37 -8.56
C GLU A 292 -7.83 16.06 -9.28
N VAL A 293 -7.18 17.08 -9.83
CA VAL A 293 -5.89 16.97 -10.54
C VAL A 293 -4.98 18.10 -10.09
N THR A 294 -3.74 17.79 -9.73
CA THR A 294 -2.80 18.82 -9.27
C THR A 294 -2.34 19.74 -10.42
N GLU A 295 -2.20 21.04 -10.15
CA GLU A 295 -1.77 22.05 -11.14
C GLU A 295 -0.45 21.67 -11.81
N ARG A 296 0.56 21.29 -11.02
CA ARG A 296 1.91 20.95 -11.52
C ARG A 296 1.91 19.82 -12.53
N SER A 297 1.10 18.82 -12.29
CA SER A 297 1.05 17.63 -13.12
C SER A 297 0.38 17.87 -14.49
N LEU A 298 -0.47 18.91 -14.60
CA LEU A 298 -1.07 19.33 -15.89
C LEU A 298 -0.07 19.99 -16.84
N LEU A 299 1.05 20.53 -16.35
CA LEU A 299 2.05 21.22 -17.17
C LEU A 299 2.79 20.30 -18.16
N SER A 300 2.89 19.02 -17.85
CA SER A 300 3.61 18.02 -18.65
C SER A 300 2.75 17.31 -19.69
N THR A 301 1.50 17.76 -19.90
CA THR A 301 0.47 16.98 -20.58
C THR A 301 0.17 17.44 -22.02
N SER A 302 -0.39 16.55 -22.83
CA SER A 302 -0.77 16.80 -24.22
C SER A 302 -2.10 17.56 -24.31
N GLY A 303 -2.33 18.29 -25.42
CA GLY A 303 -3.60 19.01 -25.66
C GLY A 303 -4.88 18.15 -25.66
N ARG A 304 -4.74 16.81 -25.58
CA ARG A 304 -5.86 15.87 -25.50
C ARG A 304 -6.57 15.85 -24.16
N ILE A 305 -5.93 16.36 -23.08
CA ILE A 305 -6.55 16.40 -21.75
C ILE A 305 -7.84 17.21 -21.73
N LEU A 306 -7.88 18.36 -22.40
CA LEU A 306 -9.10 19.18 -22.48
C LEU A 306 -10.29 18.42 -23.10
N GLU A 307 -10.04 17.60 -24.11
CA GLU A 307 -11.09 16.75 -24.70
C GLU A 307 -11.60 15.72 -23.67
N ARG A 308 -10.68 15.10 -22.92
CA ARG A 308 -11.02 14.10 -21.90
C ARG A 308 -11.78 14.72 -20.72
N ILE A 309 -11.38 15.91 -20.28
CA ILE A 309 -12.12 16.67 -19.26
C ILE A 309 -13.55 16.95 -19.78
N ARG A 310 -13.70 17.41 -21.01
CA ARG A 310 -15.03 17.65 -21.59
C ARG A 310 -15.87 16.36 -21.67
N GLU A 311 -15.27 15.23 -22.03
CA GLU A 311 -15.96 13.92 -22.01
C GLU A 311 -16.45 13.54 -20.61
N LEU A 312 -15.61 13.76 -19.56
CA LEU A 312 -15.97 13.49 -18.16
C LEU A 312 -17.08 14.44 -17.68
N LYS A 313 -16.99 15.74 -18.01
CA LYS A 313 -18.05 16.73 -17.68
C LYS A 313 -19.37 16.40 -18.33
N GLN A 314 -19.41 15.84 -19.55
CA GLN A 314 -20.63 15.36 -20.20
C GLN A 314 -21.28 14.17 -19.45
N LEU A 315 -20.54 13.48 -18.60
CA LEU A 315 -21.08 12.42 -17.72
C LEU A 315 -21.62 12.96 -16.39
N GLY A 316 -21.59 14.29 -16.19
CA GLY A 316 -22.00 14.91 -14.94
C GLY A 316 -20.88 14.99 -13.88
N ILE A 317 -19.64 14.64 -14.21
CA ILE A 317 -18.50 14.79 -13.31
C ILE A 317 -18.07 16.25 -13.29
N GLN A 318 -17.76 16.78 -12.10
CA GLN A 318 -17.07 18.06 -11.94
C GLN A 318 -15.56 17.84 -11.83
N MET A 319 -14.80 18.86 -12.18
CA MET A 319 -13.34 18.83 -12.14
C MET A 319 -12.82 19.87 -11.16
N SER A 320 -11.88 19.46 -10.30
CA SER A 320 -11.19 20.34 -9.36
C SER A 320 -9.70 20.41 -9.68
N MET A 321 -9.13 21.61 -9.64
CA MET A 321 -7.69 21.82 -9.79
C MET A 321 -7.06 21.96 -8.40
N ASP A 322 -6.20 21.04 -8.05
CA ASP A 322 -5.54 21.01 -6.75
C ASP A 322 -4.19 21.73 -6.74
N ASP A 323 -3.73 22.18 -5.55
CA ASP A 323 -2.48 22.92 -5.31
C ASP A 323 -2.34 24.20 -6.14
N PHE A 324 -3.44 24.93 -6.36
CA PHE A 324 -3.45 26.12 -7.21
C PHE A 324 -2.75 27.32 -6.57
N GLY A 325 -1.93 28.00 -7.39
CA GLY A 325 -1.24 29.24 -7.02
C GLY A 325 0.27 29.12 -6.92
N MET A 326 0.84 27.95 -7.16
CA MET A 326 2.29 27.71 -7.16
C MET A 326 2.85 27.42 -8.58
N GLY A 327 2.00 27.28 -9.58
CA GLY A 327 2.35 26.95 -10.97
C GLY A 327 2.26 28.13 -11.94
N HIS A 328 2.74 27.93 -13.18
CA HIS A 328 2.88 29.02 -14.18
C HIS A 328 1.95 28.94 -15.40
N SER A 329 1.05 27.93 -15.52
CA SER A 329 0.36 27.69 -16.82
C SER A 329 -1.11 27.29 -16.74
N SER A 330 -1.73 27.28 -15.57
CA SER A 330 -3.11 26.85 -15.35
C SER A 330 -4.19 27.78 -15.96
N MET A 331 -3.85 29.03 -16.25
CA MET A 331 -4.79 30.02 -16.83
C MET A 331 -5.46 29.54 -18.13
N MET A 332 -4.76 28.77 -18.98
CA MET A 332 -5.34 28.21 -20.20
C MET A 332 -6.52 27.28 -19.89
N TYR A 333 -6.37 26.43 -18.90
CA TYR A 333 -7.42 25.48 -18.49
C TYR A 333 -8.63 26.18 -17.87
N LEU A 334 -8.38 27.29 -17.12
CA LEU A 334 -9.45 28.12 -16.58
C LEU A 334 -10.20 28.88 -17.69
N GLN A 335 -9.48 29.40 -18.72
CA GLN A 335 -10.10 30.06 -19.88
C GLN A 335 -11.05 29.12 -20.65
N GLU A 336 -10.70 27.82 -20.75
CA GLU A 336 -11.52 26.82 -21.41
C GLU A 336 -12.67 26.28 -20.54
N ASN A 337 -12.90 26.85 -19.33
CA ASN A 337 -13.89 26.40 -18.39
C ASN A 337 -13.79 24.89 -18.07
N ALA A 338 -12.55 24.41 -17.99
CA ALA A 338 -12.26 23.00 -17.78
C ALA A 338 -12.51 22.57 -16.33
N PHE A 339 -12.37 23.49 -15.38
CA PHE A 339 -12.49 23.23 -13.94
C PHE A 339 -13.67 23.98 -13.33
N ASP A 340 -14.37 23.32 -12.41
CA ASP A 340 -15.53 23.82 -11.70
C ASP A 340 -15.13 24.39 -10.32
N GLU A 341 -14.00 23.92 -9.80
CA GLU A 341 -13.41 24.43 -8.56
C GLU A 341 -11.88 24.41 -8.60
N VAL A 342 -11.30 25.17 -7.68
CA VAL A 342 -9.86 25.30 -7.50
C VAL A 342 -9.55 25.24 -6.01
N LYS A 343 -8.63 24.37 -5.60
CA LYS A 343 -8.16 24.23 -4.22
C LYS A 343 -6.88 25.04 -4.03
N LEU A 344 -6.88 25.92 -3.04
CA LEU A 344 -5.72 26.74 -2.73
C LEU A 344 -4.59 25.89 -2.16
N ASP A 345 -3.37 26.09 -2.67
CA ASP A 345 -2.17 25.45 -2.10
C ASP A 345 -2.06 25.72 -0.59
N GLY A 346 -1.78 24.66 0.16
CA GLY A 346 -1.73 24.71 1.61
C GLY A 346 -0.73 25.70 2.19
N SER A 347 0.33 26.09 1.45
CA SER A 347 1.31 27.07 1.90
C SER A 347 0.71 28.48 1.98
N LEU A 348 -0.23 28.81 1.09
CA LEU A 348 -0.96 30.09 1.11
C LEU A 348 -1.85 30.19 2.36
N VAL A 349 -2.60 29.11 2.65
CA VAL A 349 -3.54 29.08 3.78
C VAL A 349 -2.81 29.06 5.12
N ARG A 350 -1.73 28.29 5.26
CA ARG A 350 -0.95 28.25 6.51
C ARG A 350 -0.35 29.61 6.88
N GLN A 351 0.05 30.40 5.88
CA GLN A 351 0.65 31.71 6.08
C GLN A 351 -0.36 32.88 6.06
N ILE A 352 -1.66 32.61 5.88
CA ILE A 352 -2.68 33.63 5.59
C ILE A 352 -2.79 34.69 6.68
N LEU A 353 -2.54 34.34 7.95
CA LEU A 353 -2.62 35.28 9.09
C LEU A 353 -1.40 36.19 9.17
N GLU A 354 -0.23 35.74 8.77
CA GLU A 354 1.04 36.45 8.97
C GLU A 354 1.54 37.12 7.69
N ASN A 355 1.24 36.57 6.52
CA ASN A 355 1.78 37.03 5.24
C ASN A 355 0.74 37.81 4.42
N GLU A 356 0.98 39.11 4.25
CA GLU A 356 0.09 39.98 3.47
C GLU A 356 0.06 39.61 1.98
N ARG A 357 1.19 39.14 1.42
CA ARG A 357 1.24 38.69 0.02
C ARG A 357 0.37 37.44 -0.21
N SER A 358 0.35 36.51 0.73
CA SER A 358 -0.56 35.35 0.67
C SER A 358 -2.02 35.82 0.65
N ARG A 359 -2.38 36.79 1.45
CA ARG A 359 -3.73 37.39 1.43
C ARG A 359 -4.07 38.08 0.09
N ASP A 360 -3.11 38.77 -0.50
CA ASP A 360 -3.32 39.42 -1.79
C ASP A 360 -3.45 38.41 -2.94
N ILE A 361 -2.69 37.32 -2.90
CA ILE A 361 -2.81 36.20 -3.87
C ILE A 361 -4.19 35.56 -3.74
N VAL A 362 -4.61 35.19 -2.54
CA VAL A 362 -5.95 34.61 -2.31
C VAL A 362 -7.06 35.56 -2.77
N ARG A 363 -6.96 36.84 -2.46
CA ARG A 363 -7.92 37.87 -2.95
C ARG A 363 -7.94 37.97 -4.48
N GLY A 364 -6.79 37.83 -5.12
CA GLY A 364 -6.69 37.78 -6.59
C GLY A 364 -7.39 36.55 -7.17
N ILE A 365 -7.15 35.36 -6.58
CA ILE A 365 -7.77 34.12 -6.98
C ILE A 365 -9.29 34.17 -6.82
N THR A 366 -9.82 34.60 -5.67
CA THR A 366 -11.26 34.64 -5.43
C THR A 366 -11.98 35.67 -6.34
N ARG A 367 -11.34 36.78 -6.69
CA ARG A 367 -11.86 37.69 -7.71
C ARG A 367 -11.91 37.08 -9.10
N LEU A 368 -10.87 36.31 -9.46
CA LEU A 368 -10.82 35.57 -10.72
C LEU A 368 -11.93 34.52 -10.75
N ALA A 369 -12.11 33.80 -9.66
CA ALA A 369 -13.16 32.78 -9.49
C ALA A 369 -14.55 33.37 -9.71
N ALA A 370 -14.83 34.51 -9.09
CA ALA A 370 -16.11 35.23 -9.27
C ALA A 370 -16.36 35.64 -10.73
N SER A 371 -15.28 36.03 -11.46
CA SER A 371 -15.40 36.47 -12.86
C SER A 371 -15.55 35.28 -13.83
N MET A 372 -14.94 34.12 -13.51
CA MET A 372 -14.90 32.94 -14.37
C MET A 372 -15.87 31.85 -13.91
N GLN A 373 -16.60 32.06 -12.81
CA GLN A 373 -17.65 31.17 -12.28
C GLN A 373 -17.13 29.78 -11.86
N PHE A 374 -16.00 29.70 -11.15
CA PHE A 374 -15.56 28.52 -10.45
C PHE A 374 -15.50 28.75 -8.93
N HIS A 375 -15.55 27.69 -8.14
CA HIS A 375 -15.48 27.75 -6.68
C HIS A 375 -14.04 27.71 -6.17
N VAL A 376 -13.80 28.33 -5.01
CA VAL A 376 -12.50 28.32 -4.33
C VAL A 376 -12.60 27.52 -3.04
N VAL A 377 -11.84 26.43 -2.97
CA VAL A 377 -11.68 25.59 -1.78
C VAL A 377 -10.42 26.01 -1.04
N ALA A 378 -10.54 26.36 0.23
CA ALA A 378 -9.40 26.64 1.09
C ALA A 378 -9.08 25.39 1.92
N GLU A 379 -7.92 24.80 1.67
CA GLU A 379 -7.42 23.65 2.40
C GLU A 379 -6.58 24.04 3.63
N PHE A 380 -6.24 23.04 4.47
CA PHE A 380 -5.41 23.23 5.67
C PHE A 380 -5.92 24.30 6.64
N VAL A 381 -7.24 24.50 6.70
CA VAL A 381 -7.85 25.37 7.71
C VAL A 381 -7.76 24.69 9.07
N GLU A 382 -6.93 25.22 9.97
CA GLU A 382 -6.66 24.65 11.28
C GLU A 382 -7.22 25.49 12.42
N THR A 383 -7.46 26.79 12.19
CA THR A 383 -7.95 27.70 13.21
C THR A 383 -9.19 28.48 12.75
N ARG A 384 -9.94 28.98 13.73
CA ARG A 384 -11.11 29.83 13.48
C ARG A 384 -10.71 31.15 12.81
N GLU A 385 -9.59 31.70 13.20
CA GLU A 385 -9.09 32.98 12.68
C GLU A 385 -8.74 32.84 11.17
N GLN A 386 -8.14 31.70 10.78
CA GLN A 386 -7.91 31.41 9.35
C GLN A 386 -9.23 31.37 8.61
N MET A 387 -10.21 30.62 9.12
CA MET A 387 -11.52 30.47 8.48
C MET A 387 -12.21 31.83 8.32
N GLU A 388 -12.27 32.65 9.37
CA GLU A 388 -12.91 33.97 9.33
C GLU A 388 -12.23 34.91 8.30
N LEU A 389 -10.89 34.87 8.21
CA LEU A 389 -10.15 35.66 7.23
C LEU A 389 -10.38 35.14 5.80
N LEU A 390 -10.36 33.84 5.56
CA LEU A 390 -10.63 33.25 4.25
C LEU A 390 -12.06 33.55 3.79
N LYS A 391 -13.03 33.52 4.70
CA LYS A 391 -14.41 33.95 4.44
C LYS A 391 -14.49 35.44 4.07
N ALA A 392 -13.76 36.32 4.75
CA ALA A 392 -13.66 37.75 4.41
C ALA A 392 -12.95 37.97 3.05
N LEU A 393 -12.13 37.03 2.61
CA LEU A 393 -11.50 37.02 1.29
C LEU A 393 -12.36 36.36 0.21
N HIS A 394 -13.59 35.96 0.53
CA HIS A 394 -14.56 35.32 -0.37
C HIS A 394 -14.17 33.96 -0.90
N CYS A 395 -13.51 33.14 -0.10
CA CYS A 395 -13.44 31.69 -0.37
C CYS A 395 -14.83 31.06 -0.17
N ASP A 396 -15.15 30.02 -0.94
CA ASP A 396 -16.49 29.42 -0.96
C ASP A 396 -16.58 28.20 -0.03
N ILE A 397 -15.54 27.37 0.00
CA ILE A 397 -15.50 26.05 0.63
C ILE A 397 -14.24 25.95 1.50
N TYR A 398 -14.34 25.23 2.60
CA TYR A 398 -13.28 25.10 3.60
C TYR A 398 -13.05 23.64 3.95
N GLN A 399 -11.79 23.23 4.00
CA GLN A 399 -11.33 21.91 4.41
C GLN A 399 -10.13 22.04 5.35
N GLY A 400 -10.10 21.26 6.41
CA GLY A 400 -8.95 21.23 7.32
C GLY A 400 -9.28 20.61 8.67
N TYR A 401 -8.26 20.52 9.54
CA TYR A 401 -8.42 19.90 10.86
C TYR A 401 -9.33 20.68 11.81
N TYR A 402 -9.59 21.94 11.51
CA TYR A 402 -10.60 22.72 12.21
C TYR A 402 -11.98 22.09 12.12
N TYR A 403 -12.36 21.57 10.95
CA TYR A 403 -13.63 20.89 10.72
C TYR A 403 -13.58 19.40 11.03
N GLY A 404 -12.47 18.74 10.74
CA GLY A 404 -12.25 17.33 11.05
C GLY A 404 -11.08 16.69 10.34
N LYS A 405 -10.56 15.64 10.97
CA LYS A 405 -9.56 14.77 10.35
C LYS A 405 -10.27 13.74 9.47
N PRO A 406 -9.58 13.21 8.43
CA PRO A 406 -10.11 12.13 7.62
C PRO A 406 -10.55 10.94 8.48
N CYS A 407 -11.74 10.41 8.24
CA CYS A 407 -12.32 9.27 8.94
C CYS A 407 -12.96 8.27 7.96
N SER A 408 -13.29 7.07 8.43
CA SER A 408 -13.97 6.08 7.60
C SER A 408 -15.37 6.56 7.18
N CYS A 409 -15.94 5.95 6.12
CA CYS A 409 -17.30 6.29 5.64
C CYS A 409 -18.35 6.15 6.76
N ASP A 410 -18.28 5.07 7.54
CA ASP A 410 -19.23 4.83 8.64
C ASP A 410 -19.09 5.86 9.76
N GLU A 411 -17.85 6.23 10.12
CA GLU A 411 -17.60 7.32 11.08
C GLU A 411 -18.05 8.68 10.55
N PHE A 412 -17.87 8.95 9.25
CA PHE A 412 -18.35 10.17 8.60
C PHE A 412 -19.87 10.31 8.72
N ILE A 413 -20.61 9.24 8.42
CA ILE A 413 -22.06 9.20 8.56
C ILE A 413 -22.48 9.52 10.00
N ILE A 414 -21.87 8.84 10.98
CA ILE A 414 -22.22 9.02 12.40
C ILE A 414 -21.90 10.42 12.88
N LYS A 415 -20.75 10.95 12.52
CA LYS A 415 -20.23 12.21 13.06
C LYS A 415 -20.84 13.43 12.43
N TYR A 416 -21.12 13.39 11.13
CA TYR A 416 -21.51 14.57 10.39
C TYR A 416 -22.94 14.52 9.85
N LEU A 417 -23.41 13.38 9.31
CA LEU A 417 -24.74 13.33 8.68
C LEU A 417 -25.86 13.07 9.69
N LYS A 418 -25.59 12.32 10.77
CA LYS A 418 -26.61 12.01 11.80
C LYS A 418 -26.69 13.02 12.93
N GLN A 419 -25.72 13.91 13.07
CA GLN A 419 -25.68 14.92 14.13
C GLN A 419 -26.18 16.29 13.68
N GLU A 420 -26.29 16.57 12.40
CA GLU A 420 -26.91 17.81 11.93
C GLU A 420 -28.45 17.72 12.13
N PRO A 421 -29.07 18.71 12.84
CA PRO A 421 -30.51 18.78 12.88
C PRO A 421 -31.04 18.99 11.46
N ARG A 422 -31.95 18.11 11.03
CA ARG A 422 -32.66 18.20 9.75
C ARG A 422 -33.48 19.46 9.66
#